data_e25d44eebc9616dcb5a577c50b761e1f
#
_entry.id   e25d44eebc9616dcb5a577c50b761e1f
#
_cell.length_a   1.000
_cell.length_b   1.000
_cell.length_c   1.000
_cell.angle_alpha   90.00
_cell.angle_beta   90.00
_cell.angle_gamma   90.00
#
_symmetry.space_group_name_H-M   'P 1'
#
loop_
_entity.id
_entity.type
_entity.pdbx_description
1 polymer ?
#
loop_
_entity_poly.entity_id
_entity_poly.type
_entity_poly.pdbx_seq_one_letter_code
_entity_poly.pdbx_strand_id
1 'polypeptide(L)'
;MIQPILLLGYGNPSRGDDAVGPLLLEAIAEQIDPTQVELTTDFQLQIEHALDMQNRQLVLFIDASVACETGFSFIELQAAKDNSYSTHAISPAAVLDVYQTLNKQSPPASFLLTIQAQQFELGSGLSELTTHYFKIACELVIQLLKQPHIKAWRGLATK
;
A
#
# COMPACT_ATOMS: atom_id res chain seq x y z
N MET A 1 17.49 6.38 12.59
CA MET A 1 16.86 5.08 12.89
C MET A 1 15.73 4.82 11.90
N ILE A 2 15.65 3.60 11.39
CA ILE A 2 14.59 3.22 10.45
C ILE A 2 13.37 2.76 11.25
N GLN A 3 12.22 3.32 10.94
CA GLN A 3 10.97 2.93 11.59
C GLN A 3 10.60 1.48 11.22
N PRO A 4 10.09 0.69 12.15
CA PRO A 4 9.78 -0.71 11.88
C PRO A 4 8.61 -0.93 10.93
N ILE A 5 7.75 0.07 10.74
CA ILE A 5 6.57 -0.04 9.87
C ILE A 5 6.66 0.97 8.74
N LEU A 6 6.49 0.50 7.51
CA LEU A 6 6.46 1.33 6.32
C LEU A 6 5.10 1.24 5.66
N LEU A 7 4.47 2.39 5.40
CA LEU A 7 3.25 2.46 4.60
C LEU A 7 3.59 3.16 3.28
N LEU A 8 3.33 2.48 2.17
CA LEU A 8 3.56 2.99 0.82
C LEU A 8 2.23 3.22 0.12
N GLY A 9 1.85 4.49 -0.03
CA GLY A 9 0.66 4.87 -0.79
C GLY A 9 1.07 5.45 -2.13
N TYR A 10 0.68 4.81 -3.21
CA TYR A 10 1.10 5.25 -4.54
C TYR A 10 -0.11 5.46 -5.45
N GLY A 11 0.07 6.36 -6.40
CA GLY A 11 -0.96 6.78 -7.35
C GLY A 11 -0.78 8.25 -7.69
N ASN A 12 -1.46 8.70 -8.73
CA ASN A 12 -1.40 10.09 -9.17
C ASN A 12 -2.48 10.91 -8.47
N PRO A 13 -2.11 11.86 -7.58
CA PRO A 13 -3.09 12.66 -6.84
C PRO A 13 -4.00 13.52 -7.73
N SER A 14 -3.63 13.71 -8.98
CA SER A 14 -4.41 14.52 -9.93
C SER A 14 -5.38 13.72 -10.78
N ARG A 15 -5.48 12.40 -10.59
CA ARG A 15 -6.29 11.52 -11.43
C ARG A 15 -7.37 10.78 -10.64
N GLY A 16 -8.31 11.53 -10.07
CA GLY A 16 -9.50 10.95 -9.45
C GLY A 16 -9.17 9.90 -8.40
N ASP A 17 -9.73 8.70 -8.58
CA ASP A 17 -9.59 7.62 -7.61
C ASP A 17 -8.17 7.06 -7.50
N ASP A 18 -7.29 7.36 -8.46
CA ASP A 18 -5.89 6.97 -8.38
C ASP A 18 -5.17 7.67 -7.22
N ALA A 19 -5.73 8.75 -6.72
CA ALA A 19 -5.20 9.51 -5.60
C ALA A 19 -5.39 8.83 -4.24
N VAL A 20 -6.15 7.75 -4.16
CA VAL A 20 -6.61 7.18 -2.88
C VAL A 20 -5.44 6.76 -1.97
N GLY A 21 -4.38 6.18 -2.52
CA GLY A 21 -3.21 5.79 -1.73
C GLY A 21 -2.55 6.97 -1.03
N PRO A 22 -2.08 7.97 -1.78
CA PRO A 22 -1.49 9.18 -1.18
C PRO A 22 -2.46 9.92 -0.25
N LEU A 23 -3.74 10.04 -0.62
CA LEU A 23 -4.73 10.72 0.21
C LEU A 23 -4.97 9.99 1.54
N LEU A 24 -4.95 8.66 1.52
CA LEU A 24 -5.13 7.89 2.74
C LEU A 24 -4.00 8.19 3.73
N LEU A 25 -2.76 8.19 3.25
CA LEU A 25 -1.62 8.50 4.10
C LEU A 25 -1.69 9.92 4.65
N GLU A 26 -2.11 10.87 3.82
CA GLU A 26 -2.32 12.25 4.28
C GLU A 26 -3.38 12.31 5.37
N ALA A 27 -4.48 11.58 5.19
CA ALA A 27 -5.60 11.60 6.14
C ALA A 27 -5.23 11.05 7.52
N ILE A 28 -4.32 10.07 7.59
CA ILE A 28 -3.93 9.45 8.85
C ILE A 28 -2.64 10.03 9.46
N ALA A 29 -1.96 10.93 8.75
CA ALA A 29 -0.62 11.38 9.12
C ALA A 29 -0.52 11.94 10.54
N GLU A 30 -1.56 12.62 11.02
CA GLU A 30 -1.55 13.20 12.36
C GLU A 30 -1.88 12.20 13.47
N GLN A 31 -2.33 11.00 13.10
CA GLN A 31 -2.76 9.97 14.04
C GLN A 31 -1.73 8.86 14.24
N ILE A 32 -0.57 8.97 13.60
CA ILE A 32 0.47 7.95 13.69
C ILE A 32 1.59 8.38 14.63
N ASP A 33 2.33 7.40 15.12
CA ASP A 33 3.58 7.63 15.86
C ASP A 33 4.74 7.66 14.85
N PRO A 34 5.32 8.83 14.56
CA PRO A 34 6.37 8.93 13.55
C PRO A 34 7.68 8.24 13.93
N THR A 35 7.83 7.83 15.19
CA THR A 35 9.00 7.03 15.60
C THR A 35 8.84 5.56 15.22
N GLN A 36 7.62 5.11 14.95
CA GLN A 36 7.31 3.72 14.63
C GLN A 36 6.88 3.52 13.18
N VAL A 37 6.32 4.54 12.55
CA VAL A 37 5.70 4.43 11.24
C VAL A 37 6.26 5.48 10.30
N GLU A 38 6.75 5.05 9.15
CA GLU A 38 7.13 5.93 8.06
C GLU A 38 6.09 5.87 6.95
N LEU A 39 5.68 7.04 6.46
CA LEU A 39 4.75 7.19 5.34
C LEU A 39 5.53 7.60 4.10
N THR A 40 5.36 6.87 3.02
CA THR A 40 6.01 7.18 1.74
C THR A 40 4.96 7.21 0.63
N THR A 41 4.96 8.27 -0.18
CA THR A 41 4.07 8.39 -1.33
C THR A 41 4.87 8.49 -2.61
N ASP A 42 4.31 8.00 -3.71
CA ASP A 42 4.89 8.14 -5.03
C ASP A 42 3.77 8.05 -6.08
N PHE A 43 4.04 8.48 -7.32
CA PHE A 43 3.08 8.38 -8.40
C PHE A 43 2.82 6.94 -8.80
N GLN A 44 3.85 6.09 -8.72
CA GLN A 44 3.72 4.66 -9.04
C GLN A 44 4.81 3.88 -8.33
N LEU A 45 4.58 2.58 -8.17
CA LEU A 45 5.58 1.68 -7.61
C LEU A 45 6.75 1.50 -8.57
N GLN A 46 7.96 1.50 -8.01
CA GLN A 46 9.19 1.31 -8.77
C GLN A 46 10.08 0.31 -8.05
N ILE A 47 11.05 -0.26 -8.78
CA ILE A 47 11.98 -1.23 -8.18
C ILE A 47 12.78 -0.63 -7.03
N GLU A 48 13.03 0.68 -7.05
CA GLU A 48 13.75 1.39 -5.97
C GLU A 48 13.02 1.30 -4.64
N HIS A 49 11.71 1.08 -4.64
CA HIS A 49 10.95 0.91 -3.41
C HIS A 49 11.37 -0.32 -2.63
N ALA A 50 12.03 -1.30 -3.27
CA ALA A 50 12.59 -2.44 -2.56
C ALA A 50 13.65 -2.00 -1.54
N LEU A 51 14.37 -0.90 -1.81
CA LEU A 51 15.36 -0.36 -0.87
C LEU A 51 14.71 0.19 0.39
N ASP A 52 13.52 0.77 0.26
CA ASP A 52 12.79 1.33 1.39
C ASP A 52 12.29 0.25 2.36
N MET A 53 12.23 -1.00 1.90
CA MET A 53 11.76 -2.11 2.72
C MET A 53 12.83 -2.67 3.67
N GLN A 54 14.08 -2.25 3.52
CA GLN A 54 15.17 -2.76 4.35
C GLN A 54 14.96 -2.39 5.81
N ASN A 55 15.18 -3.36 6.69
CA ASN A 55 15.11 -3.18 8.15
C ASN A 55 13.70 -2.83 8.67
N ARG A 56 12.67 -3.23 7.92
CA ARG A 56 11.28 -3.10 8.38
C ARG A 56 10.78 -4.41 8.96
N GLN A 57 9.79 -4.32 9.85
CA GLN A 57 9.07 -5.47 10.37
C GLN A 57 7.78 -5.71 9.60
N LEU A 58 7.10 -4.63 9.21
CA LEU A 58 5.83 -4.67 8.49
C LEU A 58 5.83 -3.63 7.37
N VAL A 59 5.31 -4.01 6.22
CA VAL A 59 5.15 -3.11 5.09
C VAL A 59 3.71 -3.21 4.59
N LEU A 60 3.08 -2.08 4.36
CA LEU A 60 1.73 -2.02 3.79
C LEU A 60 1.76 -1.18 2.52
N PHE A 61 1.35 -1.79 1.42
CA PHE A 61 1.12 -1.11 0.15
C PHE A 61 -0.34 -0.72 0.06
N ILE A 62 -0.63 0.48 -0.41
CA ILE A 62 -2.00 0.99 -0.55
C ILE A 62 -2.20 1.49 -1.98
N ASP A 63 -3.19 0.92 -2.67
CA ASP A 63 -3.43 1.16 -4.09
C ASP A 63 -4.92 1.23 -4.40
N ALA A 64 -5.23 1.90 -5.51
CA ALA A 64 -6.56 1.91 -6.10
C ALA A 64 -6.61 0.89 -7.23
N SER A 65 -7.74 0.19 -7.40
CA SER A 65 -7.86 -0.78 -8.48
C SER A 65 -9.28 -0.91 -8.99
N VAL A 66 -9.44 -0.88 -10.30
CA VAL A 66 -10.71 -1.18 -10.97
C VAL A 66 -11.04 -2.67 -10.87
N ALA A 67 -10.03 -3.52 -10.65
CA ALA A 67 -10.24 -4.96 -10.53
C ALA A 67 -10.81 -5.36 -9.16
N CYS A 68 -10.73 -4.48 -8.18
CA CYS A 68 -11.33 -4.71 -6.87
C CYS A 68 -12.85 -4.50 -6.98
N GLU A 69 -13.64 -5.55 -6.73
CA GLU A 69 -15.09 -5.50 -6.86
C GLU A 69 -15.81 -5.51 -5.51
N THR A 70 -15.07 -5.60 -4.41
CA THR A 70 -15.62 -5.78 -3.07
C THR A 70 -15.49 -4.54 -2.18
N GLY A 71 -15.25 -3.38 -2.80
CA GLY A 71 -15.06 -2.12 -2.09
C GLY A 71 -13.61 -1.92 -1.66
N PHE A 72 -13.07 -2.83 -0.90
CA PHE A 72 -11.65 -2.89 -0.60
C PHE A 72 -11.24 -4.34 -0.37
N SER A 73 -9.94 -4.60 -0.45
CA SER A 73 -9.39 -5.90 -0.08
C SER A 73 -8.10 -5.68 0.71
N PHE A 74 -7.85 -6.57 1.66
CA PHE A 74 -6.64 -6.54 2.46
C PHE A 74 -6.06 -7.95 2.48
N ILE A 75 -4.87 -8.12 1.88
CA ILE A 75 -4.24 -9.43 1.72
C ILE A 75 -2.78 -9.39 2.14
N GLU A 76 -2.24 -10.52 2.56
CA GLU A 76 -0.79 -10.67 2.73
C GLU A 76 -0.17 -11.00 1.37
N LEU A 77 0.97 -10.38 1.08
CA LEU A 77 1.68 -10.55 -0.19
C LEU A 77 2.76 -11.60 -0.08
N GLN A 78 3.00 -12.29 -1.19
CA GLN A 78 4.15 -13.15 -1.38
C GLN A 78 4.96 -12.62 -2.57
N ALA A 79 6.28 -12.78 -2.51
CA ALA A 79 7.14 -12.38 -3.61
C ALA A 79 6.79 -13.17 -4.87
N ALA A 80 6.65 -12.48 -6.00
CA ALA A 80 6.35 -13.11 -7.28
C ALA A 80 6.89 -12.24 -8.40
N LYS A 81 7.45 -12.89 -9.42
CA LYS A 81 7.95 -12.19 -10.58
C LYS A 81 6.79 -11.65 -11.39
N ASP A 82 6.95 -10.40 -11.85
CA ASP A 82 6.00 -9.77 -12.73
C ASP A 82 6.43 -10.04 -14.17
N ASN A 83 5.54 -10.63 -14.96
CA ASN A 83 5.82 -10.93 -16.36
C ASN A 83 5.59 -9.72 -17.27
N SER A 84 5.04 -8.65 -16.76
CA SER A 84 4.84 -7.44 -17.53
C SER A 84 6.08 -6.56 -17.41
N TYR A 85 7.03 -6.76 -18.31
CA TYR A 85 8.18 -5.85 -18.45
C TYR A 85 7.76 -4.56 -19.16
N SER A 86 6.60 -4.04 -18.81
CA SER A 86 6.26 -2.72 -19.33
C SER A 86 7.11 -1.70 -18.55
N THR A 87 7.48 -0.63 -19.24
CA THR A 87 8.19 0.50 -18.64
C THR A 87 7.35 1.21 -17.58
N HIS A 88 6.19 0.65 -17.22
CA HIS A 88 5.23 1.21 -16.31
C HIS A 88 5.33 0.48 -14.96
N ALA A 89 4.47 0.86 -14.04
CA ALA A 89 4.49 0.38 -12.67
C ALA A 89 4.66 -1.14 -12.52
N ILE A 90 5.49 -1.57 -11.59
CA ILE A 90 5.58 -2.98 -11.21
C ILE A 90 4.57 -3.27 -10.10
N SER A 91 4.21 -4.54 -9.93
CA SER A 91 3.29 -4.95 -8.85
C SER A 91 3.99 -4.94 -7.49
N PRO A 92 3.24 -4.83 -6.39
CA PRO A 92 3.83 -4.98 -5.06
C PRO A 92 4.54 -6.32 -4.86
N ALA A 93 3.97 -7.42 -5.38
CA ALA A 93 4.60 -8.73 -5.29
C ALA A 93 5.95 -8.76 -6.02
N ALA A 94 6.06 -8.04 -7.14
CA ALA A 94 7.32 -7.92 -7.88
C ALA A 94 8.36 -7.09 -7.11
N VAL A 95 7.94 -6.07 -6.37
CA VAL A 95 8.85 -5.34 -5.49
C VAL A 95 9.43 -6.26 -4.42
N LEU A 96 8.60 -7.13 -3.85
CA LEU A 96 9.08 -8.12 -2.90
C LEU A 96 10.10 -9.07 -3.53
N ASP A 97 9.86 -9.49 -4.78
CA ASP A 97 10.80 -10.34 -5.50
C ASP A 97 12.15 -9.64 -5.73
N VAL A 98 12.12 -8.36 -6.10
CA VAL A 98 13.34 -7.56 -6.24
C VAL A 98 14.09 -7.48 -4.91
N TYR A 99 13.38 -7.24 -3.81
CA TYR A 99 13.98 -7.23 -2.48
C TYR A 99 14.70 -8.54 -2.17
N GLN A 100 14.01 -9.66 -2.41
CA GLN A 100 14.54 -10.99 -2.12
C GLN A 100 15.79 -11.28 -2.95
N THR A 101 15.79 -10.87 -4.21
CA THR A 101 16.92 -11.05 -5.11
C THR A 101 18.14 -10.23 -4.67
N LEU A 102 17.90 -8.96 -4.32
CA LEU A 102 18.98 -8.05 -3.93
C LEU A 102 19.58 -8.38 -2.56
N ASN A 103 18.75 -8.76 -1.60
CA ASN A 103 19.18 -8.95 -0.22
C ASN A 103 19.45 -10.40 0.12
N LYS A 104 19.08 -11.33 -0.75
CA LYS A 104 19.24 -12.79 -0.56
C LYS A 104 18.62 -13.28 0.75
N GLN A 105 17.50 -12.69 1.11
CA GLN A 105 16.71 -13.06 2.29
C GLN A 105 15.25 -12.73 2.04
N SER A 106 14.37 -13.34 2.83
CA SER A 106 12.95 -13.11 2.72
C SER A 106 12.60 -11.64 3.00
N PRO A 107 11.66 -11.05 2.26
CA PRO A 107 11.22 -9.69 2.56
C PRO A 107 10.51 -9.63 3.90
N PRO A 108 10.41 -8.43 4.50
CA PRO A 108 9.56 -8.26 5.68
C PRO A 108 8.13 -8.64 5.35
N ALA A 109 7.35 -8.98 6.37
CA ALA A 109 5.93 -9.29 6.19
C ALA A 109 5.25 -8.10 5.52
N SER A 110 4.64 -8.34 4.38
CA SER A 110 4.11 -7.29 3.50
C SER A 110 2.66 -7.59 3.15
N PHE A 111 1.87 -6.52 3.11
CA PHE A 111 0.43 -6.58 2.91
C PHE A 111 0.01 -5.56 1.85
N LEU A 112 -1.12 -5.81 1.21
CA LEU A 112 -1.68 -4.92 0.21
C LEU A 112 -3.12 -4.58 0.59
N LEU A 113 -3.39 -3.30 0.74
CA LEU A 113 -4.74 -2.76 0.86
C LEU A 113 -5.11 -2.16 -0.49
N THR A 114 -6.14 -2.71 -1.11
CA THR A 114 -6.64 -2.24 -2.41
C THR A 114 -8.02 -1.63 -2.19
N ILE A 115 -8.23 -0.43 -2.73
CA ILE A 115 -9.50 0.27 -2.63
C ILE A 115 -10.13 0.33 -4.01
N GLN A 116 -11.41 -0.03 -4.10
CA GLN A 116 -12.13 -0.05 -5.37
C GLN A 116 -12.17 1.35 -5.99
N ALA A 117 -11.81 1.42 -7.27
CA ALA A 117 -11.72 2.65 -8.02
C ALA A 117 -12.51 2.54 -9.31
N GLN A 118 -13.08 3.66 -9.76
CA GLN A 118 -13.88 3.68 -11.00
C GLN A 118 -13.67 4.91 -11.87
N GLN A 119 -12.97 5.94 -11.38
CA GLN A 119 -12.87 7.22 -12.08
C GLN A 119 -11.43 7.75 -12.00
N PHE A 120 -10.83 7.99 -13.17
CA PHE A 120 -9.41 8.36 -13.27
C PHE A 120 -9.17 9.63 -14.10
N GLU A 121 -10.17 10.45 -14.28
CA GLU A 121 -10.02 11.66 -15.08
C GLU A 121 -9.11 12.66 -14.39
N LEU A 122 -8.23 13.28 -15.19
CA LEU A 122 -7.33 14.32 -14.71
C LEU A 122 -8.15 15.50 -14.15
N GLY A 123 -7.83 15.89 -12.93
CA GLY A 123 -8.50 17.01 -12.26
C GLY A 123 -9.79 16.63 -11.55
N SER A 124 -10.26 15.38 -11.65
CA SER A 124 -11.45 14.96 -10.90
C SER A 124 -11.07 14.60 -9.47
N GLY A 125 -12.04 14.67 -8.55
CA GLY A 125 -11.88 14.17 -7.19
C GLY A 125 -12.22 12.70 -7.11
N LEU A 126 -12.31 12.16 -5.89
CA LEU A 126 -12.71 10.78 -5.69
C LEU A 126 -14.17 10.60 -6.07
N SER A 127 -14.50 9.45 -6.68
CA SER A 127 -15.89 9.06 -6.92
C SER A 127 -16.61 8.83 -5.59
N GLU A 128 -17.93 8.83 -5.61
CA GLU A 128 -18.73 8.56 -4.40
C GLU A 128 -18.42 7.17 -3.84
N LEU A 129 -18.33 6.18 -4.73
CA LEU A 129 -18.01 4.80 -4.34
C LEU A 129 -16.67 4.74 -3.61
N THR A 130 -15.63 5.31 -4.21
CA THR A 130 -14.30 5.29 -3.66
C THR A 130 -14.23 6.08 -2.36
N THR A 131 -14.93 7.22 -2.27
CA THR A 131 -14.99 8.02 -1.05
C THR A 131 -15.58 7.21 0.11
N HIS A 132 -16.61 6.42 -0.16
CA HIS A 132 -17.23 5.57 0.86
C HIS A 132 -16.23 4.56 1.40
N TYR A 133 -15.56 3.83 0.52
CA TYR A 133 -14.59 2.81 0.95
C TYR A 133 -13.29 3.38 1.47
N PHE A 134 -12.93 4.58 1.02
CA PHE A 134 -11.79 5.31 1.54
C PHE A 134 -11.90 5.51 3.06
N LYS A 135 -13.07 5.91 3.53
CA LYS A 135 -13.29 6.11 4.98
C LYS A 135 -13.11 4.82 5.75
N ILE A 136 -13.65 3.72 5.22
CA ILE A 136 -13.53 2.40 5.85
C ILE A 136 -12.06 1.96 5.86
N ALA A 137 -11.35 2.20 4.76
CA ALA A 137 -9.94 1.86 4.64
C ALA A 137 -9.07 2.65 5.63
N CYS A 138 -9.37 3.94 5.83
CA CYS A 138 -8.68 4.73 6.85
C CYS A 138 -8.84 4.13 8.23
N GLU A 139 -10.06 3.73 8.59
CA GLU A 139 -10.33 3.08 9.87
C GLU A 139 -9.56 1.78 10.02
N LEU A 140 -9.51 0.98 8.95
CA LEU A 140 -8.75 -0.28 8.96
C LEU A 140 -7.27 -0.01 9.21
N VAL A 141 -6.68 0.96 8.51
CA VAL A 141 -5.26 1.27 8.68
C VAL A 141 -4.96 1.73 10.12
N ILE A 142 -5.81 2.58 10.67
CA ILE A 142 -5.65 3.01 12.07
C ILE A 142 -5.71 1.80 13.00
N GLN A 143 -6.65 0.87 12.76
CA GLN A 143 -6.76 -0.35 13.55
C GLN A 143 -5.49 -1.21 13.45
N LEU A 144 -4.94 -1.36 12.23
CA LEU A 144 -3.70 -2.09 12.02
C LEU A 144 -2.53 -1.47 12.80
N LEU A 145 -2.45 -0.14 12.82
CA LEU A 145 -1.37 0.55 13.51
C LEU A 145 -1.51 0.51 15.04
N LYS A 146 -2.70 0.27 15.55
CA LYS A 146 -2.92 0.04 16.99
C LYS A 146 -2.46 -1.33 17.43
N GLN A 147 -2.37 -2.28 16.53
CA GLN A 147 -1.88 -3.63 16.77
C GLN A 147 -0.78 -3.97 15.75
N PRO A 148 0.41 -3.36 15.89
CA PRO A 148 1.47 -3.42 14.88
C PRO A 148 2.26 -4.73 14.94
N HIS A 149 1.55 -5.85 14.81
CA HIS A 149 2.13 -7.19 14.88
C HIS A 149 1.67 -8.02 13.70
N ILE A 150 2.59 -8.79 13.14
CA ILE A 150 2.29 -9.63 11.96
C ILE A 150 1.08 -10.54 12.20
N LYS A 151 0.96 -11.10 13.41
CA LYS A 151 -0.12 -12.01 13.73
C LYS A 151 -1.49 -11.31 13.71
N ALA A 152 -1.54 -10.08 14.22
CA ALA A 152 -2.77 -9.29 14.21
C ALA A 152 -3.15 -8.92 12.76
N TRP A 153 -2.19 -8.53 11.96
CA TRP A 153 -2.44 -8.17 10.55
C TRP A 153 -2.89 -9.39 9.75
N ARG A 154 -2.25 -10.55 9.97
CA ARG A 154 -2.68 -11.80 9.31
C ARG A 154 -4.11 -12.19 9.70
N GLY A 155 -4.51 -11.91 10.93
CA GLY A 155 -5.86 -12.19 11.38
C GLY A 155 -6.93 -11.37 10.66
N LEU A 156 -6.58 -10.18 10.20
CA LEU A 156 -7.50 -9.30 9.46
C LEU A 156 -7.41 -9.51 7.94
N ALA A 157 -6.35 -10.13 7.46
CA ALA A 157 -6.15 -10.32 6.03
C ALA A 157 -7.03 -11.45 5.49
N THR A 158 -7.51 -11.26 4.26
CA THR A 158 -8.22 -12.30 3.51
C THR A 158 -7.20 -13.31 2.98
N LYS A 159 -7.54 -14.57 3.06
CA LYS A 159 -6.68 -15.65 2.56
C LYS A 159 -6.84 -15.89 1.07
#